data_673fe5f6530103e07979543565493421
#
_entry.id   673fe5f6530103e07979543565493421
#
_cell.length_a   1.000
_cell.length_b   1.000
_cell.length_c   1.000
_cell.angle_alpha   90.00
_cell.angle_beta   90.00
_cell.angle_gamma   90.00
#
_symmetry.space_group_name_H-M   'P 1'
#
loop_
_entity.id
_entity.type
_entity.pdbx_description
1 polymer ?
#
loop_
_entity_poly.entity_id
_entity_poly.type
_entity_poly.pdbx_seq_one_letter_code
_entity_poly.pdbx_strand_id
1 'polypeptide(L)'
;MEKFEKLTGIAAPMPLVNIDTDMIIPKQFLKTIKRSGLGVHAFDEMRYLDDGSENPEFVLNKPQYRDAQVIVAGDNFGCGSSREHAPWALADFGIKVVISTSFADIFYNNCFKNGMLPIVMPQEAVDVLMKDAEKGANARMTVDLENQVVTTSDGEEFAFEVDPFRKHCLLEGLDDIGLTMEKAGAIDSFEAQAAQSRPWV
;
A
#
# COMPACT_ATOMS: atom_id res chain seq x y z
N MET A 1 -13.16 1.31 -3.54
CA MET A 1 -12.20 1.13 -2.41
C MET A 1 -12.48 2.14 -1.30
N GLU A 2 -11.84 2.02 -0.11
CA GLU A 2 -11.96 3.05 0.93
C GLU A 2 -11.24 4.33 0.51
N LYS A 3 -11.77 5.49 0.95
CA LYS A 3 -11.09 6.78 0.74
C LYS A 3 -9.82 6.84 1.59
N PHE A 4 -8.75 7.37 1.01
CA PHE A 4 -7.54 7.62 1.77
C PHE A 4 -7.68 8.95 2.53
N GLU A 5 -7.81 8.85 3.82
CA GLU A 5 -7.83 10.01 4.70
C GLU A 5 -6.40 10.31 5.20
N LYS A 6 -6.21 11.49 5.79
CA LYS A 6 -4.97 11.83 6.48
C LYS A 6 -4.68 10.77 7.55
N LEU A 7 -3.53 10.11 7.42
CA LEU A 7 -3.11 9.00 8.28
C LEU A 7 -2.11 9.49 9.31
N THR A 8 -2.33 9.18 10.59
CA THR A 8 -1.31 9.29 11.64
C THR A 8 -1.14 7.93 12.31
N GLY A 9 -0.06 7.24 12.01
CA GLY A 9 0.14 5.85 12.40
C GLY A 9 1.58 5.52 12.77
N ILE A 10 1.77 4.30 13.27
CA ILE A 10 3.09 3.75 13.57
C ILE A 10 3.79 3.42 12.25
N ALA A 11 5.04 3.86 12.10
CA ALA A 11 5.90 3.51 10.99
C ALA A 11 6.87 2.39 11.40
N ALA A 12 6.94 1.33 10.60
CA ALA A 12 7.89 0.24 10.79
C ALA A 12 9.12 0.46 9.90
N PRO A 13 10.34 0.48 10.48
CA PRO A 13 11.56 0.56 9.70
C PRO A 13 11.89 -0.81 9.09
N MET A 14 12.06 -0.86 7.79
CA MET A 14 12.42 -2.07 7.04
C MET A 14 13.59 -1.74 6.09
N PRO A 15 14.82 -1.62 6.60
CA PRO A 15 16.00 -1.19 5.86
C PRO A 15 16.52 -2.28 4.89
N LEU A 16 15.59 -2.94 4.18
CA LEU A 16 15.88 -3.96 3.19
C LEU A 16 15.67 -3.38 1.80
N VAL A 17 16.58 -3.70 0.89
CA VAL A 17 16.46 -3.40 -0.55
C VAL A 17 15.94 -4.62 -1.30
N ASN A 18 15.34 -4.39 -2.48
CA ASN A 18 14.81 -5.47 -3.32
C ASN A 18 13.80 -6.38 -2.60
N ILE A 19 12.94 -5.81 -1.77
CA ILE A 19 11.83 -6.57 -1.18
C ILE A 19 10.91 -6.99 -2.32
N ASP A 20 10.97 -8.26 -2.69
CA ASP A 20 10.20 -8.80 -3.79
C ASP A 20 8.81 -9.28 -3.38
N THR A 21 7.96 -9.55 -4.36
CA THR A 21 6.59 -9.98 -4.11
C THR A 21 6.48 -11.38 -3.49
N ASP A 22 7.49 -12.25 -3.62
CA ASP A 22 7.54 -13.54 -2.93
C ASP A 22 7.89 -13.37 -1.45
N MET A 23 8.75 -12.40 -1.11
CA MET A 23 9.02 -12.01 0.27
C MET A 23 7.77 -11.41 0.93
N ILE A 24 7.00 -10.58 0.19
CA ILE A 24 5.76 -9.98 0.72
C ILE A 24 4.67 -11.03 0.92
N ILE A 25 4.46 -11.90 -0.06
CA ILE A 25 3.47 -12.99 0.00
C ILE A 25 3.96 -14.21 -0.78
N PRO A 26 4.38 -15.28 -0.10
CA PRO A 26 4.89 -16.49 -0.75
C PRO A 26 3.85 -17.17 -1.65
N LYS A 27 4.33 -17.79 -2.71
CA LYS A 27 3.51 -18.39 -3.80
C LYS A 27 2.46 -19.39 -3.33
N GLN A 28 2.69 -20.09 -2.22
CA GLN A 28 1.74 -21.08 -1.68
C GLN A 28 0.41 -20.46 -1.25
N PHE A 29 0.37 -19.17 -0.94
CA PHE A 29 -0.82 -18.44 -0.50
C PHE A 29 -1.58 -17.74 -1.64
N LEU A 30 -1.12 -17.85 -2.88
CA LEU A 30 -1.72 -17.17 -4.05
C LEU A 30 -2.93 -17.88 -4.64
N LYS A 31 -3.41 -18.96 -4.05
CA LYS A 31 -4.54 -19.76 -4.58
C LYS A 31 -5.92 -19.14 -4.32
N THR A 32 -5.98 -18.11 -3.48
CA THR A 32 -7.23 -17.43 -3.15
C THR A 32 -7.51 -16.26 -4.09
N ILE A 33 -8.79 -16.02 -4.36
CA ILE A 33 -9.28 -14.80 -5.02
C ILE A 33 -9.83 -13.78 -4.02
N LYS A 34 -9.82 -14.10 -2.73
CA LYS A 34 -10.29 -13.22 -1.68
C LYS A 34 -9.17 -12.23 -1.30
N ARG A 35 -9.55 -10.97 -1.14
CA ARG A 35 -8.63 -9.89 -0.73
C ARG A 35 -8.38 -9.86 0.78
N SER A 36 -9.08 -10.66 1.57
CA SER A 36 -8.95 -10.75 3.03
C SER A 36 -8.44 -12.12 3.46
N GLY A 37 -7.80 -12.19 4.63
CA GLY A 37 -7.18 -13.39 5.19
C GLY A 37 -5.75 -13.62 4.70
N LEU A 38 -5.15 -12.68 3.96
CA LEU A 38 -3.77 -12.75 3.49
C LEU A 38 -2.78 -12.05 4.42
N GLY A 39 -3.25 -11.14 5.27
CA GLY A 39 -2.40 -10.36 6.17
C GLY A 39 -1.62 -11.23 7.16
N VAL A 40 -2.18 -12.36 7.57
CA VAL A 40 -1.47 -13.33 8.43
C VAL A 40 -0.25 -13.92 7.75
N HIS A 41 -0.23 -13.95 6.41
CA HIS A 41 0.85 -14.47 5.57
C HIS A 41 1.74 -13.37 4.97
N ALA A 42 1.48 -12.11 5.31
CA ALA A 42 2.37 -11.03 4.91
C ALA A 42 3.76 -11.24 5.51
N PHE A 43 4.79 -11.30 4.66
CA PHE A 43 6.17 -11.61 5.03
C PHE A 43 6.34 -12.97 5.76
N ASP A 44 5.55 -13.99 5.40
CA ASP A 44 5.44 -15.26 6.10
C ASP A 44 6.81 -15.90 6.40
N GLU A 45 7.70 -16.00 5.40
CA GLU A 45 9.04 -16.61 5.54
C GLU A 45 9.99 -15.80 6.45
N MET A 46 9.69 -14.54 6.70
CA MET A 46 10.48 -13.67 7.59
C MET A 46 9.83 -13.54 8.98
N ARG A 47 8.50 -13.62 9.02
CA ARG A 47 7.71 -13.47 10.26
C ARG A 47 7.66 -14.71 11.10
N TYR A 48 7.78 -15.88 10.49
CA TYR A 48 7.68 -17.15 11.19
C TYR A 48 8.96 -17.97 11.06
N LEU A 49 9.26 -18.72 12.12
CA LEU A 49 10.34 -19.70 12.16
C LEU A 49 9.85 -21.05 11.60
N ASP A 50 10.75 -21.97 11.34
CA ASP A 50 10.45 -23.31 10.79
C ASP A 50 9.46 -24.11 11.64
N ASP A 51 9.39 -23.84 12.95
CA ASP A 51 8.43 -24.45 13.88
C ASP A 51 7.05 -23.77 13.91
N GLY A 52 6.86 -22.72 13.09
CA GLY A 52 5.64 -21.94 13.00
C GLY A 52 5.47 -20.86 14.10
N SER A 53 6.44 -20.72 14.99
CA SER A 53 6.44 -19.62 15.97
C SER A 53 6.84 -18.30 15.31
N GLU A 54 6.39 -17.18 15.91
CA GLU A 54 6.78 -15.86 15.43
C GLU A 54 8.28 -15.62 15.61
N ASN A 55 8.93 -15.13 14.56
CA ASN A 55 10.33 -14.66 14.63
C ASN A 55 10.38 -13.33 15.39
N PRO A 56 10.95 -13.28 16.61
CA PRO A 56 10.97 -12.06 17.41
C PRO A 56 11.87 -10.96 16.85
N GLU A 57 12.79 -11.31 15.97
CA GLU A 57 13.71 -10.35 15.35
C GLU A 57 13.07 -9.59 14.19
N PHE A 58 12.03 -10.15 13.57
CA PHE A 58 11.36 -9.47 12.46
C PHE A 58 10.56 -8.26 12.96
N VAL A 59 10.73 -7.12 12.27
CA VAL A 59 10.22 -5.83 12.74
C VAL A 59 8.73 -5.83 13.03
N LEU A 60 7.90 -6.41 12.15
CA LEU A 60 6.44 -6.40 12.30
C LEU A 60 5.92 -7.35 13.40
N ASN A 61 6.76 -8.23 13.94
CA ASN A 61 6.42 -9.07 15.09
C ASN A 61 6.74 -8.40 16.42
N LYS A 62 7.59 -7.35 16.41
CA LYS A 62 7.93 -6.61 17.63
C LYS A 62 6.70 -5.87 18.14
N PRO A 63 6.41 -5.89 19.46
CA PRO A 63 5.19 -5.32 20.02
C PRO A 63 4.90 -3.87 19.61
N GLN A 64 5.95 -3.06 19.45
CA GLN A 64 5.84 -1.65 19.07
C GLN A 64 5.44 -1.43 17.60
N TYR A 65 5.50 -2.45 16.72
CA TYR A 65 5.20 -2.35 15.28
C TYR A 65 4.06 -3.25 14.83
N ARG A 66 3.40 -3.99 15.73
CA ARG A 66 2.30 -4.90 15.37
C ARG A 66 1.13 -4.19 14.68
N ASP A 67 0.89 -2.95 15.08
CA ASP A 67 -0.16 -2.09 14.51
C ASP A 67 0.41 -1.05 13.54
N ALA A 68 1.55 -1.36 12.89
CA ALA A 68 2.15 -0.46 11.92
C ALA A 68 1.21 -0.27 10.73
N GLN A 69 1.06 0.98 10.31
CA GLN A 69 0.28 1.39 9.14
C GLN A 69 1.17 1.96 8.01
N VAL A 70 2.42 2.25 8.34
CA VAL A 70 3.42 2.77 7.41
C VAL A 70 4.63 1.83 7.42
N ILE A 71 5.16 1.49 6.27
CA ILE A 71 6.48 0.87 6.12
C ILE A 71 7.42 1.91 5.51
N VAL A 72 8.59 2.09 6.11
CA VAL A 72 9.70 2.81 5.50
C VAL A 72 10.73 1.77 5.06
N ALA A 73 10.95 1.64 3.77
CA ALA A 73 11.75 0.57 3.17
C ALA A 73 12.94 1.12 2.36
N GLY A 74 13.88 0.22 2.08
CA GLY A 74 14.97 0.49 1.14
C GLY A 74 14.52 0.48 -0.32
N ASP A 75 15.46 0.56 -1.22
CA ASP A 75 15.25 0.69 -2.67
C ASP A 75 14.55 -0.52 -3.30
N ASN A 76 13.86 -0.27 -4.43
CA ASN A 76 13.25 -1.29 -5.31
C ASN A 76 12.22 -2.19 -4.61
N PHE A 77 11.28 -1.57 -3.89
CA PHE A 77 10.22 -2.31 -3.18
C PHE A 77 9.18 -2.89 -4.15
N GLY A 78 8.76 -4.13 -3.89
CA GLY A 78 7.73 -4.83 -4.66
C GLY A 78 8.23 -5.38 -6.00
N CYS A 79 9.55 -5.60 -6.15
CA CYS A 79 10.11 -6.21 -7.35
C CYS A 79 9.66 -7.68 -7.51
N GLY A 80 10.09 -8.32 -8.61
CA GLY A 80 9.74 -9.72 -8.89
C GLY A 80 8.47 -9.85 -9.74
N SER A 81 7.52 -10.68 -9.31
CA SER A 81 6.35 -11.04 -10.10
C SER A 81 5.21 -10.03 -10.00
N SER A 82 4.40 -9.95 -11.07
CA SER A 82 3.19 -9.11 -11.16
C SER A 82 2.05 -9.69 -10.33
N ARG A 83 2.10 -9.56 -9.01
CA ARG A 83 1.11 -10.15 -8.09
C ARG A 83 0.33 -9.08 -7.34
N GLU A 84 -0.95 -9.00 -7.62
CA GLU A 84 -1.86 -8.13 -6.87
C GLU A 84 -2.06 -8.59 -5.42
N HIS A 85 -1.78 -9.86 -5.13
CA HIS A 85 -1.83 -10.42 -3.77
C HIS A 85 -0.84 -9.75 -2.81
N ALA A 86 0.28 -9.19 -3.31
CA ALA A 86 1.24 -8.50 -2.45
C ALA A 86 0.65 -7.24 -1.81
N PRO A 87 0.06 -6.29 -2.54
CA PRO A 87 -0.69 -5.18 -1.94
C PRO A 87 -1.86 -5.65 -1.07
N TRP A 88 -2.59 -6.74 -1.46
CA TRP A 88 -3.68 -7.27 -0.62
C TRP A 88 -3.18 -7.77 0.73
N ALA A 89 -2.06 -8.50 0.75
CA ALA A 89 -1.47 -9.00 1.99
C ALA A 89 -1.03 -7.86 2.92
N LEU A 90 -0.40 -6.82 2.37
CA LEU A 90 0.00 -5.65 3.12
C LEU A 90 -1.21 -4.88 3.66
N ALA A 91 -2.23 -4.63 2.83
CA ALA A 91 -3.44 -3.94 3.23
C ALA A 91 -4.23 -4.70 4.30
N ASP A 92 -4.37 -6.03 4.15
CA ASP A 92 -5.05 -6.90 5.10
C ASP A 92 -4.26 -7.06 6.41
N PHE A 93 -2.93 -6.89 6.38
CA PHE A 93 -2.10 -6.78 7.58
C PHE A 93 -2.33 -5.44 8.33
N GLY A 94 -2.77 -4.39 7.63
CA GLY A 94 -3.01 -3.05 8.16
C GLY A 94 -2.11 -1.95 7.60
N ILE A 95 -1.19 -2.30 6.69
CA ILE A 95 -0.32 -1.31 6.04
C ILE A 95 -1.11 -0.52 5.01
N LYS A 96 -1.09 0.80 5.12
CA LYS A 96 -1.75 1.75 4.21
C LYS A 96 -0.76 2.55 3.36
N VAL A 97 0.46 2.70 3.83
CA VAL A 97 1.51 3.49 3.17
C VAL A 97 2.82 2.71 3.14
N VAL A 98 3.50 2.77 2.01
CA VAL A 98 4.89 2.32 1.87
C VAL A 98 5.72 3.46 1.34
N ILE A 99 6.82 3.80 2.02
CA ILE A 99 7.77 4.85 1.62
C ILE A 99 9.08 4.17 1.23
N SER A 100 9.59 4.47 0.04
CA SER A 100 10.81 3.88 -0.51
C SER A 100 11.48 4.87 -1.47
N THR A 101 12.73 4.64 -1.81
CA THR A 101 13.42 5.40 -2.86
C THR A 101 12.94 5.01 -4.26
N SER A 102 12.50 3.77 -4.46
CA SER A 102 11.88 3.32 -5.71
C SER A 102 10.98 2.11 -5.50
N PHE A 103 10.13 1.85 -6.49
CA PHE A 103 9.22 0.71 -6.54
C PHE A 103 9.27 0.05 -7.92
N ALA A 104 8.97 -1.25 -7.95
CA ALA A 104 8.65 -1.91 -9.21
C ALA A 104 7.32 -1.36 -9.77
N ASP A 105 7.27 -1.06 -11.07
CA ASP A 105 6.14 -0.38 -11.74
C ASP A 105 4.79 -1.06 -11.50
N ILE A 106 4.75 -2.39 -11.60
CA ILE A 106 3.51 -3.16 -11.46
C ILE A 106 3.02 -3.12 -10.01
N PHE A 107 3.92 -3.29 -9.04
CA PHE A 107 3.57 -3.19 -7.63
C PHE A 107 3.04 -1.79 -7.29
N TYR A 108 3.74 -0.75 -7.76
CA TYR A 108 3.35 0.65 -7.59
C TYR A 108 1.93 0.91 -8.11
N ASN A 109 1.63 0.45 -9.33
CA ASN A 109 0.30 0.58 -9.92
C ASN A 109 -0.77 -0.20 -9.14
N ASN A 110 -0.45 -1.41 -8.70
CA ASN A 110 -1.39 -2.25 -7.95
C ASN A 110 -1.70 -1.66 -6.56
N CYS A 111 -0.77 -0.95 -5.92
CA CYS A 111 -1.02 -0.24 -4.66
C CYS A 111 -2.18 0.74 -4.81
N PHE A 112 -2.15 1.63 -5.82
CA PHE A 112 -3.20 2.62 -6.04
C PHE A 112 -4.56 1.99 -6.31
N LYS A 113 -4.61 0.88 -7.06
CA LYS A 113 -5.86 0.14 -7.34
C LYS A 113 -6.48 -0.49 -6.10
N ASN A 114 -5.68 -0.70 -5.05
CA ASN A 114 -6.09 -1.33 -3.81
C ASN A 114 -6.14 -0.37 -2.61
N GLY A 115 -6.08 0.95 -2.85
CA GLY A 115 -6.23 1.95 -1.80
C GLY A 115 -4.98 2.14 -0.92
N MET A 116 -3.83 1.63 -1.35
CA MET A 116 -2.54 1.86 -0.70
C MET A 116 -1.81 3.02 -1.36
N LEU A 117 -1.07 3.78 -0.57
CA LEU A 117 -0.26 4.91 -1.03
C LEU A 117 1.23 4.54 -1.03
N PRO A 118 1.84 4.22 -2.18
CA PRO A 118 3.29 4.13 -2.32
C PRO A 118 3.87 5.54 -2.52
N ILE A 119 4.85 5.91 -1.71
CA ILE A 119 5.51 7.23 -1.76
C ILE A 119 6.97 7.04 -2.15
N VAL A 120 7.37 7.66 -3.25
CA VAL A 120 8.77 7.74 -3.68
C VAL A 120 9.40 8.97 -3.07
N MET A 121 10.53 8.80 -2.39
CA MET A 121 11.31 9.89 -1.81
C MET A 121 12.81 9.73 -2.08
N PRO A 122 13.57 10.84 -2.09
CA PRO A 122 15.02 10.77 -2.18
C PRO A 122 15.63 10.04 -0.97
N GLN A 123 16.81 9.45 -1.14
CA GLN A 123 17.47 8.63 -0.13
C GLN A 123 17.64 9.38 1.21
N GLU A 124 18.01 10.65 1.15
CA GLU A 124 18.21 11.47 2.34
C GLU A 124 16.94 11.60 3.18
N ALA A 125 15.78 11.74 2.54
CA ALA A 125 14.50 11.79 3.24
C ALA A 125 14.13 10.41 3.81
N VAL A 126 14.32 9.35 3.03
CA VAL A 126 14.08 7.97 3.51
C VAL A 126 14.95 7.65 4.72
N ASP A 127 16.22 8.07 4.74
CA ASP A 127 17.13 7.86 5.88
C ASP A 127 16.64 8.56 7.15
N VAL A 128 16.10 9.77 7.04
CA VAL A 128 15.52 10.50 8.19
C VAL A 128 14.25 9.81 8.67
N LEU A 129 13.33 9.46 7.75
CA LEU A 129 12.09 8.77 8.08
C LEU A 129 12.34 7.37 8.68
N MET A 130 13.39 6.67 8.21
CA MET A 130 13.81 5.38 8.77
C MET A 130 14.25 5.53 10.23
N LYS A 131 15.09 6.53 10.53
CA LYS A 131 15.53 6.84 11.90
C LYS A 131 14.38 7.26 12.80
N ASP A 132 13.41 8.01 12.25
CA ASP A 132 12.21 8.37 13.02
C ASP A 132 11.39 7.10 13.34
N ALA A 133 11.19 6.20 12.37
CA ALA A 133 10.49 4.94 12.56
C ALA A 133 11.16 4.02 13.60
N GLU A 134 12.49 4.04 13.75
CA GLU A 134 13.23 3.28 14.76
C GLU A 134 12.88 3.65 16.22
N LYS A 135 12.25 4.81 16.46
CA LYS A 135 11.78 5.23 17.78
C LYS A 135 10.60 4.38 18.30
N GLY A 136 10.03 3.54 17.47
CA GLY A 136 8.98 2.57 17.83
C GLY A 136 7.59 3.19 18.00
N ALA A 137 6.80 2.67 18.93
CA ALA A 137 5.40 3.05 19.11
C ALA A 137 5.15 4.54 19.42
N ASN A 138 6.16 5.24 19.90
CA ASN A 138 6.10 6.67 20.18
C ASN A 138 6.31 7.53 18.93
N ALA A 139 6.89 6.96 17.87
CA ALA A 139 7.10 7.63 16.58
C ALA A 139 5.87 7.47 15.69
N ARG A 140 4.92 8.37 15.84
CA ARG A 140 3.78 8.42 14.92
C ARG A 140 4.10 9.33 13.76
N MET A 141 4.11 8.75 12.58
CA MET A 141 4.29 9.47 11.32
C MET A 141 2.93 9.89 10.78
N THR A 142 2.82 11.14 10.33
CA THR A 142 1.62 11.64 9.69
C THR A 142 1.83 11.71 8.18
N VAL A 143 0.94 11.11 7.42
CA VAL A 143 0.92 11.15 5.95
C VAL A 143 -0.35 11.88 5.50
N ASP A 144 -0.16 13.03 4.86
CA ASP A 144 -1.21 13.89 4.35
C ASP A 144 -1.16 13.87 2.81
N LEU A 145 -2.06 13.08 2.20
CA LEU A 145 -2.13 12.96 0.75
C LEU A 145 -2.67 14.24 0.09
N GLU A 146 -3.58 14.95 0.76
CA GLU A 146 -4.16 16.18 0.21
C GLU A 146 -3.10 17.26 0.03
N ASN A 147 -2.26 17.44 1.05
CA ASN A 147 -1.14 18.40 1.02
C ASN A 147 0.17 17.80 0.48
N GLN A 148 0.21 16.48 0.26
CA GLN A 148 1.39 15.74 -0.20
C GLN A 148 2.61 15.95 0.71
N VAL A 149 2.42 15.76 2.01
CA VAL A 149 3.45 15.92 3.04
C VAL A 149 3.47 14.71 3.96
N VAL A 150 4.68 14.24 4.27
CA VAL A 150 4.94 13.30 5.38
C VAL A 150 5.59 14.08 6.51
N THR A 151 5.02 13.96 7.71
CA THR A 151 5.54 14.63 8.90
C THR A 151 6.05 13.57 9.88
N THR A 152 7.29 13.71 10.35
CA THR A 152 7.90 12.84 11.38
C THR A 152 7.25 13.05 12.74
N SER A 153 7.59 12.19 13.71
CA SER A 153 7.16 12.35 15.10
C SER A 153 7.69 13.63 15.75
N ASP A 154 8.83 14.16 15.28
CA ASP A 154 9.45 15.39 15.78
C ASP A 154 8.93 16.65 15.04
N GLY A 155 8.05 16.49 14.04
CA GLY A 155 7.45 17.59 13.29
C GLY A 155 8.25 18.05 12.06
N GLU A 156 9.25 17.29 11.62
CA GLU A 156 9.95 17.55 10.36
C GLU A 156 9.08 17.13 9.17
N GLU A 157 9.00 17.97 8.14
CA GLU A 157 8.10 17.78 7.01
C GLU A 157 8.87 17.48 5.72
N PHE A 158 8.39 16.50 4.98
CA PHE A 158 8.91 16.06 3.68
C PHE A 158 7.81 16.08 2.64
N ALA A 159 7.95 16.89 1.61
CA ALA A 159 7.03 16.92 0.48
C ALA A 159 7.25 15.71 -0.42
N PHE A 160 6.17 15.19 -1.02
CA PHE A 160 6.23 14.13 -2.02
C PHE A 160 5.31 14.44 -3.20
N GLU A 161 5.55 13.79 -4.31
CA GLU A 161 4.73 13.96 -5.51
C GLU A 161 3.94 12.69 -5.80
N VAL A 162 2.68 12.88 -6.19
CA VAL A 162 1.79 11.82 -6.69
C VAL A 162 1.08 12.35 -7.93
N ASP A 163 0.95 11.49 -8.93
CA ASP A 163 0.15 11.80 -10.12
C ASP A 163 -1.24 12.29 -9.74
N PRO A 164 -1.73 13.43 -10.30
CA PRO A 164 -2.98 14.05 -9.90
C PRO A 164 -4.21 13.14 -10.04
N PHE A 165 -4.23 12.28 -11.07
CA PHE A 165 -5.33 11.33 -11.27
C PHE A 165 -5.33 10.24 -10.20
N ARG A 166 -4.17 9.69 -9.86
CA ARG A 166 -4.01 8.70 -8.79
C ARG A 166 -4.37 9.27 -7.42
N LYS A 167 -3.94 10.52 -7.16
CA LYS A 167 -4.32 11.27 -5.96
C LYS A 167 -5.84 11.40 -5.85
N HIS A 168 -6.51 11.83 -6.92
CA HIS A 168 -7.96 11.93 -6.97
C HIS A 168 -8.63 10.57 -6.68
N CYS A 169 -8.19 9.48 -7.32
CA CYS A 169 -8.73 8.16 -7.10
C CYS A 169 -8.63 7.71 -5.64
N LEU A 170 -7.48 7.95 -4.97
CA LEU A 170 -7.30 7.60 -3.57
C LEU A 170 -8.18 8.45 -2.65
N LEU A 171 -8.22 9.76 -2.84
CA LEU A 171 -9.02 10.68 -2.01
C LEU A 171 -10.52 10.41 -2.12
N GLU A 172 -11.01 10.06 -3.33
CA GLU A 172 -12.41 9.74 -3.56
C GLU A 172 -12.76 8.26 -3.39
N GLY A 173 -11.76 7.40 -3.17
CA GLY A 173 -11.97 5.96 -3.01
C GLY A 173 -12.40 5.26 -4.30
N LEU A 174 -11.96 5.76 -5.46
CA LEU A 174 -12.35 5.27 -6.77
C LEU A 174 -11.42 4.14 -7.23
N ASP A 175 -11.97 2.97 -7.43
CA ASP A 175 -11.36 1.89 -8.18
C ASP A 175 -11.83 1.92 -9.65
N ASP A 176 -11.39 0.94 -10.47
CA ASP A 176 -11.74 0.88 -11.90
C ASP A 176 -13.27 0.86 -12.11
N ILE A 177 -14.03 0.26 -11.21
CA ILE A 177 -15.51 0.26 -11.25
C ILE A 177 -16.07 1.62 -10.83
N GLY A 178 -15.55 2.20 -9.74
CA GLY A 178 -15.94 3.51 -9.27
C GLY A 178 -15.77 4.59 -10.33
N LEU A 179 -14.65 4.58 -11.05
CA LEU A 179 -14.39 5.47 -12.20
C LEU A 179 -15.39 5.27 -13.35
N THR A 180 -15.79 4.03 -13.61
CA THR A 180 -16.82 3.72 -14.59
C THR A 180 -18.19 4.26 -14.16
N MET A 181 -18.51 4.13 -12.89
CA MET A 181 -19.79 4.59 -12.32
C MET A 181 -19.93 6.11 -12.30
N GLU A 182 -18.85 6.89 -12.33
CA GLU A 182 -18.91 8.34 -12.54
C GLU A 182 -19.54 8.71 -13.89
N LYS A 183 -19.53 7.78 -14.86
CA LYS A 183 -20.12 7.92 -16.20
C LYS A 183 -21.47 7.23 -16.33
N ALA A 184 -22.14 6.87 -15.22
CA ALA A 184 -23.40 6.11 -15.23
C ALA A 184 -24.45 6.73 -16.18
N GLY A 185 -24.66 8.05 -16.15
CA GLY A 185 -25.62 8.70 -17.03
C GLY A 185 -25.31 8.58 -18.54
N ALA A 186 -24.03 8.52 -18.91
CA ALA A 186 -23.62 8.27 -20.30
C ALA A 186 -23.85 6.80 -20.67
N ILE A 187 -23.61 5.89 -19.75
CA ILE A 187 -23.85 4.45 -19.92
C ILE A 187 -25.33 4.20 -20.11
N ASP A 188 -26.19 4.72 -19.23
CA ASP A 188 -27.65 4.57 -19.30
C ASP A 188 -28.20 5.11 -20.63
N SER A 189 -27.69 6.27 -21.09
CA SER A 189 -28.08 6.85 -22.36
C SER A 189 -27.68 5.98 -23.55
N PHE A 190 -26.49 5.41 -23.50
CA PHE A 190 -26.01 4.49 -24.55
C PHE A 190 -26.82 3.19 -24.56
N GLU A 191 -27.12 2.61 -23.40
CA GLU A 191 -27.90 1.38 -23.29
C GLU A 191 -29.34 1.59 -23.80
N ALA A 192 -29.96 2.73 -23.47
CA ALA A 192 -31.28 3.07 -23.97
C ALA A 192 -31.31 3.20 -25.51
N GLN A 193 -30.29 3.82 -26.12
CA GLN A 193 -30.15 3.90 -27.58
C GLN A 193 -29.88 2.52 -28.21
N ALA A 194 -29.03 1.71 -27.57
CA ALA A 194 -28.70 0.37 -28.04
C ALA A 194 -29.93 -0.53 -28.04
N ALA A 195 -30.74 -0.51 -26.99
CA ALA A 195 -32.00 -1.25 -26.88
C ALA A 195 -33.02 -0.86 -27.95
N GLN A 196 -33.05 0.41 -28.37
CA GLN A 196 -33.92 0.85 -29.47
C GLN A 196 -33.40 0.44 -30.84
N SER A 197 -32.10 0.56 -31.09
CA SER A 197 -31.49 0.28 -32.39
C SER A 197 -31.17 -1.21 -32.65
N ARG A 198 -31.00 -1.96 -31.56
CA ARG A 198 -30.61 -3.38 -31.56
C ARG A 198 -31.39 -4.20 -30.51
N PRO A 199 -32.73 -4.29 -30.63
CA PRO A 199 -33.58 -4.95 -29.64
C PRO A 199 -33.36 -6.46 -29.47
N TRP A 200 -32.48 -7.04 -30.26
CA TRP A 200 -32.12 -8.47 -30.25
C TRP A 200 -30.80 -8.77 -29.50
N VAL A 201 -30.16 -7.79 -28.91
CA VAL A 201 -28.90 -7.96 -28.13
C VAL A 201 -29.23 -8.11 -26.64
#